data_855baa09b6e1ca14e059c921fec8d8ab
#
_entry.id   855baa09b6e1ca14e059c921fec8d8ab
#
_cell.length_a   1.000
_cell.length_b   1.000
_cell.length_c   1.000
_cell.angle_alpha   90.00
_cell.angle_beta   90.00
_cell.angle_gamma   90.00
#
_symmetry.space_group_name_H-M   'P 1'
#
loop_
_entity.id
_entity.type
_entity.pdbx_description
1 polymer ?
#
loop_
_entity_poly.entity_id
_entity_poly.type
_entity_poly.pdbx_seq_one_letter_code
_entity_poly.pdbx_strand_id
1 'polypeptide(L)'
;MELFKGKTVVVSGGAEGIGFAVAQAVGREGMNVVIADISPDTLATAEATLSEQGIPVLALTADARSEADWDRVADAALGRFGAIHALMNNAGVGGSGSTGPIEDHSAEDWRWTIDVNLMGVVFGLKSVVPHIKAAGGGW
;
A
#
# COMPACT_ATOMS: atom_id res chain seq x y z
N MET A 1 4.11 -17.59 11.06
CA MET A 1 5.30 -18.21 10.38
C MET A 1 6.55 -17.49 10.85
N GLU A 2 7.60 -18.18 11.29
CA GLU A 2 8.84 -17.55 11.83
C GLU A 2 9.46 -16.54 10.83
N LEU A 3 9.33 -16.80 9.53
CA LEU A 3 9.86 -15.96 8.46
C LEU A 3 9.30 -14.51 8.48
N PHE A 4 8.06 -14.33 8.93
CA PHE A 4 7.37 -13.03 8.91
C PHE A 4 7.44 -12.26 10.22
N LYS A 5 7.74 -12.95 11.31
CA LYS A 5 7.71 -12.38 12.65
C LYS A 5 8.62 -11.15 12.79
N GLY A 6 8.03 -10.00 13.14
CA GLY A 6 8.73 -8.73 13.30
C GLY A 6 9.15 -8.04 11.99
N LYS A 7 8.86 -8.63 10.84
CA LYS A 7 9.05 -7.99 9.54
C LYS A 7 7.96 -6.95 9.28
N THR A 8 8.25 -5.98 8.44
CA THR A 8 7.31 -4.90 8.11
C THR A 8 6.92 -4.96 6.64
N VAL A 9 5.62 -4.89 6.36
CA VAL A 9 5.06 -4.80 5.02
C VAL A 9 4.38 -3.45 4.82
N VAL A 10 4.54 -2.87 3.64
CA VAL A 10 3.76 -1.73 3.15
C VAL A 10 2.74 -2.23 2.13
N VAL A 11 1.48 -1.89 2.31
CA VAL A 11 0.37 -2.29 1.41
C VAL A 11 -0.34 -1.04 0.91
N SER A 12 -0.25 -0.75 -0.38
CA SER A 12 -1.06 0.30 -1.01
C SER A 12 -2.47 -0.20 -1.36
N GLY A 13 -3.48 0.67 -1.23
CA GLY A 13 -4.87 0.22 -1.31
C GLY A 13 -5.21 -0.77 -0.19
N GLY A 14 -4.63 -0.54 0.99
CA GLY A 14 -4.69 -1.47 2.12
C GLY A 14 -5.91 -1.30 3.03
N ALA A 15 -6.78 -0.33 2.75
CA ALA A 15 -7.92 -0.03 3.61
C ALA A 15 -9.11 -0.96 3.37
N GLU A 16 -9.21 -1.59 2.22
CA GLU A 16 -10.34 -2.46 1.87
C GLU A 16 -9.95 -3.56 0.87
N GLY A 17 -10.89 -4.45 0.58
CA GLY A 17 -10.76 -5.47 -0.46
C GLY A 17 -9.55 -6.38 -0.29
N ILE A 18 -8.85 -6.65 -1.39
CA ILE A 18 -7.70 -7.58 -1.43
C ILE A 18 -6.54 -7.05 -0.58
N GLY A 19 -6.24 -5.75 -0.66
CA GLY A 19 -5.16 -5.15 0.12
C GLY A 19 -5.36 -5.31 1.63
N PHE A 20 -6.57 -5.03 2.12
CA PHE A 20 -6.90 -5.23 3.52
C PHE A 20 -6.82 -6.70 3.95
N ALA A 21 -7.36 -7.61 3.13
CA ALA A 21 -7.32 -9.05 3.43
C ALA A 21 -5.88 -9.58 3.54
N VAL A 22 -4.98 -9.13 2.66
CA VAL A 22 -3.56 -9.49 2.74
C VAL A 22 -2.91 -8.86 3.97
N ALA A 23 -3.14 -7.57 4.23
CA ALA A 23 -2.63 -6.88 5.42
C ALA A 23 -3.01 -7.63 6.71
N GLN A 24 -4.27 -8.05 6.81
CA GLN A 24 -4.78 -8.84 7.94
C GLN A 24 -4.10 -10.22 8.03
N ALA A 25 -3.96 -10.91 6.90
CA ALA A 25 -3.37 -12.25 6.86
C ALA A 25 -1.91 -12.24 7.31
N VAL A 26 -1.08 -11.36 6.74
CA VAL A 26 0.34 -11.26 7.10
C VAL A 26 0.55 -10.69 8.50
N GLY A 27 -0.34 -9.79 8.96
CA GLY A 27 -0.33 -9.28 10.32
C GLY A 27 -0.57 -10.38 11.36
N ARG A 28 -1.50 -11.30 11.10
CA ARG A 28 -1.74 -12.49 11.93
C ARG A 28 -0.54 -13.44 11.97
N GLU A 29 0.28 -13.44 10.94
CA GLU A 29 1.54 -14.21 10.90
C GLU A 29 2.71 -13.48 11.60
N GLY A 30 2.45 -12.30 12.19
CA GLY A 30 3.40 -11.57 13.03
C GLY A 30 4.14 -10.43 12.33
N MET A 31 3.70 -10.00 11.15
CA MET A 31 4.25 -8.80 10.52
C MET A 31 3.70 -7.51 11.17
N ASN A 32 4.53 -6.48 11.17
CA ASN A 32 4.07 -5.11 11.30
C ASN A 32 3.45 -4.67 9.96
N VAL A 33 2.33 -3.98 9.98
CA VAL A 33 1.57 -3.64 8.79
C VAL A 33 1.49 -2.12 8.62
N VAL A 34 1.87 -1.63 7.45
CA VAL A 34 1.61 -0.25 7.02
C VAL A 34 0.59 -0.30 5.91
N ILE A 35 -0.57 0.32 6.12
CA ILE A 35 -1.61 0.46 5.11
C ILE A 35 -1.64 1.89 4.60
N ALA A 36 -1.56 2.06 3.28
CA ALA A 36 -1.68 3.34 2.61
C ALA A 36 -2.89 3.33 1.68
N ASP A 37 -3.74 4.33 1.77
CA ASP A 37 -4.94 4.44 0.95
C ASP A 37 -5.33 5.91 0.77
N ILE A 38 -6.11 6.21 -0.26
CA ILE A 38 -6.56 7.57 -0.53
C ILE A 38 -7.73 8.00 0.36
N SER A 39 -8.48 7.04 0.92
CA SER A 39 -9.69 7.29 1.73
C SER A 39 -9.37 7.28 3.23
N PRO A 40 -9.38 8.44 3.91
CA PRO A 40 -9.11 8.50 5.34
C PRO A 40 -10.15 7.76 6.19
N ASP A 41 -11.41 7.72 5.77
CA ASP A 41 -12.48 7.08 6.55
C ASP A 41 -12.36 5.56 6.52
N THR A 42 -12.07 4.97 5.35
CA THR A 42 -11.82 3.53 5.24
C THR A 42 -10.53 3.12 5.93
N LEU A 43 -9.49 3.97 5.87
CA LEU A 43 -8.25 3.75 6.62
C LEU A 43 -8.46 3.70 8.12
N ALA A 44 -9.23 4.64 8.69
CA ALA A 44 -9.52 4.66 10.12
C ALA A 44 -10.24 3.38 10.58
N THR A 45 -11.19 2.89 9.78
CA THR A 45 -11.91 1.63 10.04
C THR A 45 -10.97 0.42 9.95
N ALA A 46 -10.13 0.38 8.93
CA ALA A 46 -9.16 -0.70 8.73
C ALA A 46 -8.13 -0.75 9.87
N GLU A 47 -7.59 0.41 10.26
CA GLU A 47 -6.63 0.52 11.36
C GLU A 47 -7.22 0.04 12.68
N ALA A 48 -8.45 0.46 13.00
CA ALA A 48 -9.14 0.00 14.19
C ALA A 48 -9.32 -1.52 14.18
N THR A 49 -9.77 -2.09 13.06
CA THR A 49 -9.99 -3.53 12.91
C THR A 49 -8.70 -4.33 13.08
N LEU A 50 -7.59 -3.89 12.49
CA LEU A 50 -6.29 -4.56 12.63
C LEU A 50 -5.75 -4.43 14.06
N SER A 51 -5.88 -3.25 14.68
CA SER A 51 -5.45 -3.01 16.06
C SER A 51 -6.21 -3.85 17.08
N GLU A 52 -7.52 -4.02 16.92
CA GLU A 52 -8.36 -4.89 17.77
C GLU A 52 -7.94 -6.36 17.70
N GLN A 53 -7.32 -6.77 16.60
CA GLN A 53 -6.75 -8.11 16.43
C GLN A 53 -5.32 -8.23 16.98
N GLY A 54 -4.79 -7.16 17.60
CA GLY A 54 -3.44 -7.15 18.13
C GLY A 54 -2.33 -7.03 17.07
N ILE A 55 -2.68 -6.65 15.86
CA ILE A 55 -1.73 -6.45 14.76
C ILE A 55 -1.10 -5.06 14.88
N PRO A 56 0.25 -4.95 14.94
CA PRO A 56 0.90 -3.65 14.89
C PRO A 56 0.66 -2.99 13.53
N VAL A 57 -0.09 -1.91 13.51
CA VAL A 57 -0.51 -1.22 12.28
C VAL A 57 -0.15 0.26 12.30
N LEU A 58 0.12 0.80 11.12
CA LEU A 58 0.26 2.23 10.83
C LEU A 58 -0.57 2.53 9.58
N ALA A 59 -1.54 3.42 9.68
CA ALA A 59 -2.40 3.84 8.59
C ALA A 59 -2.03 5.24 8.10
N LEU A 60 -1.90 5.42 6.79
CA LEU A 60 -1.48 6.68 6.17
C LEU A 60 -2.34 7.00 4.96
N THR A 61 -2.93 8.18 4.96
CA THR A 61 -3.57 8.70 3.74
C THR A 61 -2.52 9.03 2.70
N ALA A 62 -2.59 8.41 1.54
CA ALA A 62 -1.64 8.60 0.45
C ALA A 62 -2.30 8.37 -0.92
N ASP A 63 -1.95 9.23 -1.87
CA ASP A 63 -2.31 9.04 -3.27
C ASP A 63 -1.18 8.26 -3.97
N ALA A 64 -1.49 7.09 -4.51
CA ALA A 64 -0.51 6.26 -5.21
C ALA A 64 0.16 6.98 -6.41
N ARG A 65 -0.51 8.00 -6.98
CA ARG A 65 0.03 8.84 -8.07
C ARG A 65 1.07 9.86 -7.60
N SER A 66 1.25 10.04 -6.30
CA SER A 66 2.14 11.02 -5.69
C SER A 66 3.43 10.38 -5.23
N GLU A 67 4.54 10.67 -5.91
CA GLU A 67 5.87 10.22 -5.48
C GLU A 67 6.21 10.73 -4.06
N ALA A 68 5.85 11.99 -3.75
CA ALA A 68 6.05 12.56 -2.42
C ALA A 68 5.25 11.84 -1.33
N ASP A 69 4.04 11.35 -1.64
CA ASP A 69 3.26 10.55 -0.69
C ASP A 69 3.91 9.20 -0.43
N TRP A 70 4.48 8.55 -1.45
CA TRP A 70 5.23 7.32 -1.27
C TRP A 70 6.48 7.51 -0.40
N ASP A 71 7.22 8.60 -0.58
CA ASP A 71 8.38 8.92 0.27
C ASP A 71 7.93 9.13 1.72
N ARG A 72 6.84 9.86 1.94
CA ARG A 72 6.25 10.05 3.26
C ARG A 72 5.80 8.73 3.92
N VAL A 73 5.22 7.81 3.14
CA VAL A 73 4.82 6.48 3.62
C VAL A 73 6.05 5.67 4.03
N ALA A 74 7.12 5.67 3.21
CA ALA A 74 8.35 4.96 3.53
C ALA A 74 9.02 5.54 4.80
N ASP A 75 9.13 6.85 4.91
CA ASP A 75 9.71 7.52 6.08
C ASP A 75 8.92 7.21 7.36
N ALA A 76 7.60 7.26 7.30
CA ALA A 76 6.75 6.93 8.43
C ALA A 76 6.85 5.46 8.86
N ALA A 77 6.93 4.55 7.89
CA ALA A 77 7.13 3.12 8.13
C ALA A 77 8.48 2.86 8.84
N LEU A 78 9.54 3.49 8.37
CA LEU A 78 10.87 3.41 8.98
C LEU A 78 10.88 4.01 10.39
N GLY A 79 10.28 5.17 10.56
CA GLY A 79 10.18 5.83 11.86
C GLY A 79 9.43 5.01 12.91
N ARG A 80 8.39 4.28 12.48
CA ARG A 80 7.54 3.48 13.37
C ARG A 80 8.09 2.09 13.66
N PHE A 81 8.66 1.42 12.64
CA PHE A 81 9.04 0.00 12.71
C PHE A 81 10.53 -0.26 12.44
N GLY A 82 11.31 0.75 12.08
CA GLY A 82 12.76 0.68 11.91
C GLY A 82 13.24 0.10 10.58
N ALA A 83 12.45 -0.71 9.89
CA ALA A 83 12.82 -1.32 8.60
C ALA A 83 11.57 -1.66 7.78
N ILE A 84 11.74 -1.77 6.45
CA ILE A 84 10.72 -2.27 5.53
C ILE A 84 11.27 -3.53 4.85
N HIS A 85 10.47 -4.59 4.81
CA HIS A 85 10.88 -5.89 4.30
C HIS A 85 10.04 -6.37 3.11
N ALA A 86 8.83 -5.81 2.95
CA ALA A 86 7.94 -6.19 1.87
C ALA A 86 7.12 -4.98 1.38
N LEU A 87 6.80 -4.98 0.10
CA LEU A 87 5.89 -4.03 -0.53
C LEU A 87 4.83 -4.78 -1.34
N MET A 88 3.58 -4.50 -1.04
CA MET A 88 2.47 -4.92 -1.87
C MET A 88 1.88 -3.72 -2.61
N ASN A 89 2.22 -3.58 -3.89
CA ASN A 89 1.59 -2.62 -4.79
C ASN A 89 0.22 -3.17 -5.20
N ASN A 90 -0.82 -2.81 -4.45
CA ASN A 90 -2.18 -3.29 -4.66
C ASN A 90 -3.15 -2.17 -5.07
N ALA A 91 -2.82 -0.91 -4.78
CA ALA A 91 -3.66 0.20 -5.20
C ALA A 91 -3.91 0.16 -6.72
N GLY A 92 -5.15 0.23 -7.09
CA GLY A 92 -5.57 0.19 -8.49
C GLY A 92 -6.98 0.71 -8.64
N VAL A 93 -7.27 1.21 -9.82
CA VAL A 93 -8.59 1.70 -10.20
C VAL A 93 -9.07 0.98 -11.44
N GLY A 94 -10.36 0.77 -11.50
CA GLY A 94 -11.11 0.25 -12.63
C GLY A 94 -12.54 0.73 -12.52
N GLY A 95 -13.32 0.66 -13.56
CA GLY A 95 -14.71 1.05 -13.51
C GLY A 95 -15.08 2.10 -14.55
N SER A 96 -15.84 3.12 -14.17
CA SER A 96 -16.49 4.06 -15.10
C SER A 96 -15.56 4.75 -16.10
N GLY A 97 -14.28 4.89 -15.77
CA GLY A 97 -13.27 5.48 -16.65
C GLY A 97 -12.42 4.47 -17.43
N SER A 98 -12.66 3.14 -17.28
CA SER A 98 -11.84 2.11 -17.92
C SER A 98 -12.63 0.89 -18.38
N THR A 99 -13.96 0.95 -18.36
CA THR A 99 -14.85 -0.14 -18.80
C THR A 99 -15.78 0.36 -19.90
N GLY A 100 -15.82 -0.34 -21.01
CA GLY A 100 -16.62 0.00 -22.19
C GLY A 100 -15.81 0.04 -23.47
N PRO A 101 -16.40 0.45 -24.60
CA PRO A 101 -15.70 0.64 -25.85
C PRO A 101 -14.60 1.69 -25.74
N ILE A 102 -13.46 1.43 -26.36
CA ILE A 102 -12.28 2.30 -26.24
C ILE A 102 -12.54 3.74 -26.75
N GLU A 103 -13.39 3.86 -27.74
CA GLU A 103 -13.79 5.14 -28.34
C GLU A 103 -14.61 6.05 -27.40
N ASP A 104 -15.20 5.48 -26.36
CA ASP A 104 -16.01 6.21 -25.40
C ASP A 104 -15.17 6.82 -24.24
N HIS A 105 -13.89 6.48 -24.16
CA HIS A 105 -13.01 6.94 -23.09
C HIS A 105 -12.19 8.15 -23.50
N SER A 106 -12.18 9.15 -22.61
CA SER A 106 -11.35 10.35 -22.80
C SER A 106 -9.87 10.04 -22.55
N ALA A 107 -8.99 10.89 -23.08
CA ALA A 107 -7.56 10.82 -22.76
C ALA A 107 -7.28 11.04 -21.26
N GLU A 108 -8.17 11.77 -20.56
CA GLU A 108 -8.07 11.99 -19.13
C GLU A 108 -8.35 10.71 -18.32
N ASP A 109 -9.37 9.93 -18.72
CA ASP A 109 -9.66 8.63 -18.11
C ASP A 109 -8.47 7.67 -18.24
N TRP A 110 -7.85 7.64 -19.42
CA TRP A 110 -6.66 6.84 -19.66
C TRP A 110 -5.47 7.28 -18.82
N ARG A 111 -5.20 8.58 -18.74
CA ARG A 111 -4.11 9.12 -17.91
C ARG A 111 -4.31 8.77 -16.44
N TRP A 112 -5.52 8.99 -15.92
CA TRP A 112 -5.84 8.64 -14.54
C TRP A 112 -5.60 7.15 -14.25
N THR A 113 -6.07 6.26 -15.13
CA THR A 113 -5.90 4.82 -14.97
C THR A 113 -4.41 4.43 -15.00
N ILE A 114 -3.64 4.99 -15.93
CA ILE A 114 -2.19 4.75 -16.04
C ILE A 114 -1.45 5.32 -14.83
N ASP A 115 -1.80 6.51 -14.39
CA ASP A 115 -1.14 7.16 -13.25
C ASP A 115 -1.34 6.37 -11.96
N VAL A 116 -2.53 5.80 -11.74
CA VAL A 116 -2.77 4.96 -10.56
C VAL A 116 -2.15 3.58 -10.73
N ASN A 117 -2.52 2.85 -11.80
CA ASN A 117 -2.25 1.43 -11.92
C ASN A 117 -0.82 1.11 -12.38
N LEU A 118 -0.14 2.03 -13.05
CA LEU A 118 1.23 1.86 -13.53
C LEU A 118 2.20 2.77 -12.79
N MET A 119 2.01 4.09 -12.86
CA MET A 119 2.95 5.02 -12.23
C MET A 119 2.95 4.90 -10.71
N GLY A 120 1.80 4.60 -10.09
CA GLY A 120 1.71 4.31 -8.67
C GLY A 120 2.59 3.13 -8.26
N VAL A 121 2.66 2.08 -9.06
CA VAL A 121 3.57 0.94 -8.84
C VAL A 121 5.03 1.36 -8.99
N VAL A 122 5.35 2.15 -10.02
CA VAL A 122 6.72 2.68 -10.24
C VAL A 122 7.19 3.52 -9.05
N PHE A 123 6.35 4.42 -8.54
CA PHE A 123 6.68 5.27 -7.40
C PHE A 123 6.85 4.45 -6.12
N GLY A 124 5.96 3.49 -5.87
CA GLY A 124 6.10 2.58 -4.75
C GLY A 124 7.41 1.80 -4.77
N LEU A 125 7.79 1.26 -5.92
CA LEU A 125 9.07 0.56 -6.09
C LEU A 125 10.26 1.50 -5.89
N LYS A 126 10.23 2.70 -6.46
CA LYS A 126 11.32 3.69 -6.30
C LYS A 126 11.55 4.06 -4.85
N SER A 127 10.48 4.33 -4.11
CA SER A 127 10.57 4.79 -2.73
C SER A 127 10.89 3.65 -1.76
N VAL A 128 10.35 2.45 -1.95
CA VAL A 128 10.42 1.38 -0.94
C VAL A 128 11.56 0.39 -1.16
N VAL A 129 11.88 0.04 -2.42
CA VAL A 129 12.90 -0.98 -2.71
C VAL A 129 14.29 -0.67 -2.10
N PRO A 130 14.79 0.59 -2.08
CA PRO A 130 16.05 0.88 -1.41
C PRO A 130 16.07 0.46 0.06
N HIS A 131 14.95 0.63 0.77
CA HIS A 131 14.81 0.26 2.18
C HIS A 131 14.71 -1.26 2.39
N ILE A 132 14.06 -1.97 1.47
CA ILE A 132 14.05 -3.44 1.47
C ILE A 132 15.47 -3.97 1.29
N LYS A 133 16.24 -3.41 0.37
CA LYS A 133 17.66 -3.77 0.19
C LYS A 133 18.48 -3.49 1.44
N ALA A 134 18.29 -2.34 2.08
CA ALA A 134 18.98 -1.97 3.31
C ALA A 134 18.66 -2.90 4.50
N ALA A 135 17.45 -3.49 4.50
CA ALA A 135 17.01 -4.49 5.49
C ALA A 135 17.58 -5.90 5.24
N GLY A 136 18.39 -6.09 4.21
CA GLY A 136 19.00 -7.38 3.83
C GLY A 136 18.20 -8.16 2.78
N GLY A 137 17.23 -7.51 2.14
CA GLY A 137 16.33 -8.11 1.16
C GLY A 137 14.96 -8.43 1.72
N GLY A 138 14.04 -8.82 0.84
CA GLY A 138 12.64 -9.09 1.18
C GLY A 138 11.79 -9.38 -0.06
N TRP A 139 10.51 -9.03 0.00
CA TRP A 139 9.48 -9.33 -1.00
C TRP A 139 8.77 -8.10 -1.53
#